data_0e2db3525c0a8fd0d725fc9ae5a57a16
#
_entry.id   0e2db3525c0a8fd0d725fc9ae5a57a16
#
_cell.length_a   1.000
_cell.length_b   1.000
_cell.length_c   1.000
_cell.angle_alpha   90.00
_cell.angle_beta   90.00
_cell.angle_gamma   90.00
#
_symmetry.space_group_name_H-M   'P 1'
#
loop_
_entity.id
_entity.type
_entity.pdbx_description
1 polymer ?
#
loop_
_entity_poly.entity_id
_entity_poly.type
_entity_poly.pdbx_seq_one_letter_code
_entity_poly.pdbx_strand_id
1 'polypeptide(L)'
;KINKLEKEVFKISKKEFNIASPKQLGEIIYTDLKIAVLKKTRKGSFATNASVLEDLAFKGHKFPQLILDWRQVSKLKNTYSDALPEHTNPNTKRVHTSFLLAATTTGRLASSDPNLQNIPIKSEDGRDIRKAFISEKGFTLISADYNQIEMRILADLADVKELKKAFKNNEDIHSLTASQVFDVDIKKVDQDMRRKAKAINFGIIYGISQYGLAKQINVSNHEANEFLNSYFSRFPEIKIYMNDTIKFCRKSGYVNNIFGRRSHFNGINDKNFNVRNFQERASINAPIQGSASEIMRLAMIRINKKFESLKNNKSKILLQIHDELIFEVPEKEVKNITKIIQEEMTSVTESDLHSFSTPLTVDVNTGDNW
;
A
#
# COMPACT_ATOMS: atom_id res chain seq x y z
N LYS A 1 -19.14 3.05 18.56
CA LYS A 1 -17.93 2.24 18.75
C LYS A 1 -16.93 2.94 19.69
N ILE A 2 -16.59 4.23 19.50
CA ILE A 2 -15.64 5.00 20.36
C ILE A 2 -16.01 4.89 21.83
N ASN A 3 -17.23 5.29 22.20
CA ASN A 3 -17.69 5.29 23.60
C ASN A 3 -17.63 3.89 24.25
N LYS A 4 -17.80 2.81 23.48
CA LYS A 4 -17.65 1.45 23.98
C LYS A 4 -16.20 1.14 24.30
N LEU A 5 -15.26 1.51 23.40
CA LEU A 5 -13.84 1.31 23.61
C LEU A 5 -13.32 2.14 24.79
N GLU A 6 -13.78 3.40 24.93
CA GLU A 6 -13.45 4.26 26.07
C GLU A 6 -13.85 3.63 27.41
N LYS A 7 -15.10 3.12 27.49
CA LYS A 7 -15.56 2.41 28.69
C LYS A 7 -14.69 1.19 29.02
N GLU A 8 -14.27 0.41 28.02
CA GLU A 8 -13.39 -0.74 28.25
C GLU A 8 -11.98 -0.30 28.67
N VAL A 9 -11.44 0.77 28.07
CA VAL A 9 -10.16 1.37 28.45
C VAL A 9 -10.20 1.85 29.90
N PHE A 10 -11.22 2.63 30.28
CA PHE A 10 -11.36 3.16 31.64
C PHE A 10 -11.63 2.07 32.69
N LYS A 11 -12.32 1.00 32.30
CA LYS A 11 -12.49 -0.18 33.17
C LYS A 11 -11.15 -0.85 33.52
N ILE A 12 -10.21 -0.92 32.57
CA ILE A 12 -8.90 -1.54 32.82
C ILE A 12 -7.98 -0.58 33.58
N SER A 13 -7.96 0.71 33.20
CA SER A 13 -7.14 1.73 33.88
C SER A 13 -7.65 2.08 35.27
N LYS A 14 -8.90 1.71 35.60
CA LYS A 14 -9.63 2.08 36.84
C LYS A 14 -9.78 3.60 37.06
N LYS A 15 -9.53 4.41 36.04
CA LYS A 15 -9.69 5.86 36.06
C LYS A 15 -9.92 6.41 34.67
N GLU A 16 -10.59 7.54 34.59
CA GLU A 16 -10.74 8.30 33.36
C GLU A 16 -9.50 9.15 33.09
N PHE A 17 -9.11 9.27 31.83
CA PHE A 17 -7.99 10.08 31.38
C PHE A 17 -8.14 10.42 29.90
N ASN A 18 -7.37 11.37 29.41
CA ASN A 18 -7.35 11.69 27.98
C ASN A 18 -6.55 10.62 27.20
N ILE A 19 -7.25 9.70 26.54
CA ILE A 19 -6.67 8.60 25.75
C ILE A 19 -5.80 9.12 24.60
N ALA A 20 -6.11 10.30 24.06
CA ALA A 20 -5.31 10.96 23.02
C ALA A 20 -3.99 11.55 23.55
N SER A 21 -3.83 11.73 24.88
CA SER A 21 -2.62 12.28 25.48
C SER A 21 -1.51 11.23 25.60
N PRO A 22 -0.39 11.31 24.84
CA PRO A 22 0.71 10.35 24.97
C PRO A 22 1.32 10.29 26.36
N LYS A 23 1.31 11.42 27.10
CA LYS A 23 1.84 11.50 28.46
C LYS A 23 0.99 10.68 29.42
N GLN A 24 -0.32 10.98 29.49
CA GLN A 24 -1.25 10.28 30.36
C GLN A 24 -1.32 8.79 30.03
N LEU A 25 -1.38 8.45 28.74
CA LEU A 25 -1.38 7.07 28.28
C LEU A 25 -0.10 6.33 28.69
N GLY A 26 1.06 6.98 28.61
CA GLY A 26 2.33 6.41 29.04
C GLY A 26 2.35 6.14 30.55
N GLU A 27 1.85 7.06 31.38
CA GLU A 27 1.71 6.88 32.83
C GLU A 27 0.81 5.68 33.15
N ILE A 28 -0.35 5.54 32.47
CA ILE A 28 -1.24 4.40 32.66
C ILE A 28 -0.56 3.08 32.31
N ILE A 29 0.07 2.99 31.12
CA ILE A 29 0.67 1.73 30.64
C ILE A 29 1.82 1.29 31.54
N TYR A 30 2.74 2.21 31.83
CA TYR A 30 4.02 1.84 32.43
C TYR A 30 4.07 1.99 33.94
N THR A 31 3.28 2.90 34.52
CA THR A 31 3.25 3.16 35.97
C THR A 31 2.11 2.40 36.64
N ASP A 32 0.87 2.59 36.16
CA ASP A 32 -0.31 2.01 36.81
C ASP A 32 -0.49 0.52 36.49
N LEU A 33 -0.42 0.16 35.21
CA LEU A 33 -0.56 -1.23 34.76
C LEU A 33 0.76 -2.01 34.84
N LYS A 34 1.88 -1.35 35.17
CA LYS A 34 3.23 -1.95 35.34
C LYS A 34 3.68 -2.79 34.14
N ILE A 35 3.24 -2.45 32.93
CA ILE A 35 3.69 -3.11 31.71
C ILE A 35 5.16 -2.72 31.47
N ALA A 36 6.00 -3.68 31.06
CA ALA A 36 7.42 -3.43 30.86
C ALA A 36 7.68 -2.36 29.79
N VAL A 37 8.56 -1.40 30.10
CA VAL A 37 8.93 -0.32 29.16
C VAL A 37 9.79 -0.88 28.04
N LEU A 38 9.27 -0.91 26.80
CA LEU A 38 10.01 -1.35 25.62
C LEU A 38 10.91 -0.24 25.06
N LYS A 39 10.43 1.02 25.10
CA LYS A 39 11.12 2.14 24.48
C LYS A 39 10.78 3.46 25.17
N LYS A 40 11.78 4.33 25.26
CA LYS A 40 11.61 5.74 25.64
C LYS A 40 11.80 6.64 24.40
N THR A 41 11.21 7.81 24.42
CA THR A 41 11.44 8.86 23.42
C THR A 41 12.85 9.46 23.58
N ARG A 42 13.32 10.22 22.58
CA ARG A 42 14.62 10.92 22.69
C ARG A 42 14.68 11.89 23.89
N LYS A 43 13.54 12.37 24.38
CA LYS A 43 13.42 13.25 25.55
C LYS A 43 13.22 12.50 26.86
N GLY A 44 13.39 11.17 26.88
CA GLY A 44 13.26 10.32 28.06
C GLY A 44 11.83 9.95 28.49
N SER A 45 10.81 10.47 27.83
CA SER A 45 9.40 10.15 28.11
C SER A 45 9.04 8.74 27.61
N PHE A 46 7.97 8.16 28.13
CA PHE A 46 7.42 6.89 27.65
C PHE A 46 6.96 6.97 26.19
N ALA A 47 7.37 6.00 25.39
CA ALA A 47 6.91 5.91 24.02
C ALA A 47 5.56 5.18 23.95
N THR A 48 4.57 5.80 23.29
CA THR A 48 3.21 5.25 23.11
C THR A 48 2.77 5.32 21.63
N ASN A 49 3.73 5.36 20.71
CA ASN A 49 3.46 5.31 19.27
C ASN A 49 2.92 3.93 18.85
N ALA A 50 2.30 3.86 17.66
CA ALA A 50 1.63 2.65 17.17
C ALA A 50 2.55 1.42 17.24
N SER A 51 3.80 1.52 16.77
CA SER A 51 4.76 0.40 16.79
C SER A 51 4.98 -0.18 18.18
N VAL A 52 5.13 0.68 19.22
CA VAL A 52 5.32 0.22 20.59
C VAL A 52 4.06 -0.43 21.15
N LEU A 53 2.88 0.14 20.87
CA LEU A 53 1.60 -0.44 21.32
C LEU A 53 1.33 -1.78 20.62
N GLU A 54 1.68 -1.91 19.35
CA GLU A 54 1.59 -3.17 18.59
C GLU A 54 2.52 -4.23 19.18
N ASP A 55 3.76 -3.86 19.56
CA ASP A 55 4.71 -4.78 20.21
C ASP A 55 4.20 -5.26 21.57
N LEU A 56 3.54 -4.39 22.32
CA LEU A 56 2.92 -4.74 23.60
C LEU A 56 1.67 -5.63 23.39
N ALA A 57 0.83 -5.31 22.41
CA ALA A 57 -0.32 -6.12 22.06
C ALA A 57 0.09 -7.53 21.60
N PHE A 58 1.13 -7.62 20.77
CA PHE A 58 1.73 -8.88 20.32
C PHE A 58 2.23 -9.76 21.50
N LYS A 59 2.71 -9.12 22.57
CA LYS A 59 3.08 -9.81 23.82
C LYS A 59 1.86 -10.22 24.68
N GLY A 60 0.64 -10.07 24.19
CA GLY A 60 -0.59 -10.49 24.86
C GLY A 60 -1.24 -9.45 25.76
N HIS A 61 -0.75 -8.20 25.78
CA HIS A 61 -1.34 -7.14 26.60
C HIS A 61 -2.63 -6.59 25.95
N LYS A 62 -3.78 -6.81 26.56
CA LYS A 62 -5.10 -6.38 26.05
C LYS A 62 -5.24 -4.86 26.00
N PHE A 63 -4.72 -4.12 26.98
CA PHE A 63 -4.88 -2.67 27.05
C PHE A 63 -4.27 -1.93 25.86
N PRO A 64 -3.02 -2.17 25.43
CA PRO A 64 -2.47 -1.61 24.19
C PRO A 64 -3.30 -1.91 22.94
N GLN A 65 -3.88 -3.11 22.82
CA GLN A 65 -4.76 -3.43 21.69
C GLN A 65 -6.00 -2.55 21.68
N LEU A 66 -6.68 -2.35 22.82
CA LEU A 66 -7.83 -1.45 22.92
C LEU A 66 -7.48 0.00 22.56
N ILE A 67 -6.28 0.46 22.91
CA ILE A 67 -5.80 1.79 22.51
C ILE A 67 -5.59 1.89 21.00
N LEU A 68 -5.03 0.85 20.37
CA LEU A 68 -4.89 0.79 18.90
C LEU A 68 -6.26 0.84 18.22
N ASP A 69 -7.21 0.05 18.69
CA ASP A 69 -8.58 0.00 18.16
C ASP A 69 -9.28 1.36 18.32
N TRP A 70 -9.15 1.97 19.50
CA TRP A 70 -9.70 3.31 19.77
C TRP A 70 -9.09 4.37 18.84
N ARG A 71 -7.76 4.36 18.66
CA ARG A 71 -7.06 5.28 17.75
C ARG A 71 -7.52 5.12 16.32
N GLN A 72 -7.71 3.87 15.87
CA GLN A 72 -8.18 3.59 14.51
C GLN A 72 -9.57 4.19 14.29
N VAL A 73 -10.54 3.90 15.17
CA VAL A 73 -11.92 4.41 15.03
C VAL A 73 -11.98 5.94 15.20
N SER A 74 -11.21 6.50 16.13
CA SER A 74 -11.12 7.94 16.32
C SER A 74 -10.51 8.65 15.10
N LYS A 75 -9.50 8.07 14.47
CA LYS A 75 -8.93 8.59 13.23
C LYS A 75 -9.96 8.57 12.09
N LEU A 76 -10.71 7.46 11.95
CA LEU A 76 -11.77 7.38 10.94
C LEU A 76 -12.84 8.44 11.15
N LYS A 77 -13.28 8.66 12.39
CA LYS A 77 -14.23 9.71 12.73
C LYS A 77 -13.67 11.09 12.37
N ASN A 78 -12.53 11.46 12.93
CA ASN A 78 -12.01 12.82 12.83
C ASN A 78 -11.54 13.18 11.41
N THR A 79 -10.97 12.20 10.67
CA THR A 79 -10.38 12.46 9.34
C THR A 79 -11.42 12.34 8.22
N TYR A 80 -12.42 11.48 8.39
CA TYR A 80 -13.37 11.19 7.32
C TYR A 80 -14.80 11.59 7.66
N SER A 81 -15.46 10.96 8.66
CA SER A 81 -16.89 11.23 8.87
C SER A 81 -17.20 12.65 9.33
N ASP A 82 -16.31 13.27 10.09
CA ASP A 82 -16.50 14.66 10.53
C ASP A 82 -15.93 15.67 9.51
N ALA A 83 -14.70 15.42 9.00
CA ALA A 83 -14.01 16.40 8.17
C ALA A 83 -14.46 16.40 6.69
N LEU A 84 -14.77 15.24 6.08
CA LEU A 84 -15.14 15.22 4.66
C LEU A 84 -16.34 16.09 4.29
N PRO A 85 -17.42 16.16 5.08
CA PRO A 85 -18.54 17.05 4.78
C PRO A 85 -18.14 18.52 4.70
N GLU A 86 -17.15 18.97 5.50
CA GLU A 86 -16.64 20.33 5.50
C GLU A 86 -15.88 20.68 4.22
N HIS A 87 -15.33 19.67 3.54
CA HIS A 87 -14.67 19.84 2.23
C HIS A 87 -15.64 19.82 1.04
N THR A 88 -16.95 19.75 1.28
CA THR A 88 -17.93 19.77 0.19
C THR A 88 -17.97 21.14 -0.47
N ASN A 89 -17.66 21.21 -1.76
CA ASN A 89 -17.73 22.44 -2.52
C ASN A 89 -19.20 22.88 -2.67
N PRO A 90 -19.56 24.13 -2.28
CA PRO A 90 -20.94 24.61 -2.29
C PRO A 90 -21.56 24.68 -3.68
N ASN A 91 -20.77 24.85 -4.73
CA ASN A 91 -21.24 24.95 -6.12
C ASN A 91 -21.46 23.59 -6.75
N THR A 92 -20.47 22.67 -6.62
CA THR A 92 -20.54 21.35 -7.25
C THR A 92 -21.23 20.30 -6.38
N LYS A 93 -21.41 20.57 -5.07
CA LYS A 93 -21.91 19.63 -4.08
C LYS A 93 -21.07 18.34 -3.97
N ARG A 94 -19.80 18.42 -4.35
CA ARG A 94 -18.85 17.31 -4.37
C ARG A 94 -17.59 17.66 -3.57
N VAL A 95 -16.91 16.63 -3.08
CA VAL A 95 -15.58 16.76 -2.47
C VAL A 95 -14.52 16.68 -3.57
N HIS A 96 -13.61 17.64 -3.62
CA HIS A 96 -12.51 17.72 -4.57
C HIS A 96 -11.18 17.66 -3.81
N THR A 97 -10.33 16.71 -4.17
CA THR A 97 -8.95 16.64 -3.68
C THR A 97 -8.00 17.41 -4.60
N SER A 98 -6.87 17.82 -4.08
CA SER A 98 -5.74 18.33 -4.86
C SER A 98 -4.69 17.24 -5.04
N PHE A 99 -4.28 16.98 -6.29
CA PHE A 99 -3.19 16.04 -6.58
C PHE A 99 -1.87 16.78 -6.77
N LEU A 100 -0.88 16.43 -5.93
CA LEU A 100 0.47 16.96 -5.98
C LEU A 100 1.35 16.06 -6.84
N LEU A 101 1.90 16.61 -7.94
CA LEU A 101 2.65 15.85 -8.96
C LEU A 101 4.09 15.54 -8.55
N ALA A 102 4.66 16.30 -7.63
CA ALA A 102 6.09 16.26 -7.26
C ALA A 102 6.32 16.09 -5.74
N ALA A 103 5.34 15.56 -5.02
CA ALA A 103 5.44 15.41 -3.56
C ALA A 103 6.16 14.15 -3.11
N THR A 104 6.39 13.17 -4.01
CA THR A 104 7.03 11.90 -3.66
C THR A 104 8.30 11.66 -4.47
N THR A 105 9.28 10.96 -3.89
CA THR A 105 10.55 10.63 -4.57
C THR A 105 10.37 9.61 -5.70
N THR A 106 9.33 8.78 -5.64
CA THR A 106 9.02 7.76 -6.64
C THR A 106 8.16 8.27 -7.80
N GLY A 107 7.68 9.52 -7.74
CA GLY A 107 6.78 10.09 -8.76
C GLY A 107 5.30 9.71 -8.59
N ARG A 108 4.93 9.01 -7.51
CA ARG A 108 3.51 8.81 -7.17
C ARG A 108 2.83 10.15 -6.91
N LEU A 109 1.57 10.26 -7.30
CA LEU A 109 0.73 11.38 -6.91
C LEU A 109 0.48 11.33 -5.40
N ALA A 110 0.38 12.49 -4.78
CA ALA A 110 -0.09 12.63 -3.41
C ALA A 110 -1.40 13.41 -3.42
N SER A 111 -2.38 12.94 -2.68
CA SER A 111 -3.69 13.59 -2.52
C SER A 111 -3.71 14.42 -1.23
N SER A 112 -4.19 15.66 -1.31
CA SER A 112 -4.32 16.56 -0.16
C SER A 112 -5.59 17.39 -0.24
N ASP A 113 -6.05 17.86 0.88
CA ASP A 113 -7.13 18.84 1.07
C ASP A 113 -8.49 18.48 0.41
N PRO A 114 -9.06 17.29 0.72
CA PRO A 114 -8.67 16.25 1.66
C PRO A 114 -7.84 15.15 1.00
N ASN A 115 -7.07 14.37 1.80
CA ASN A 115 -6.39 13.18 1.30
C ASN A 115 -7.37 12.02 1.14
N LEU A 116 -7.74 11.71 -0.11
CA LEU A 116 -8.65 10.62 -0.46
C LEU A 116 -7.93 9.30 -0.74
N GLN A 117 -6.59 9.29 -0.90
CA GLN A 117 -5.82 8.07 -1.15
C GLN A 117 -5.65 7.18 0.09
N ASN A 118 -5.94 7.70 1.28
CA ASN A 118 -5.75 6.99 2.54
C ASN A 118 -7.05 6.47 3.17
N ILE A 119 -8.17 6.47 2.45
CA ILE A 119 -9.44 5.91 2.95
C ILE A 119 -9.28 4.39 3.07
N PRO A 120 -9.42 3.82 4.29
CA PRO A 120 -9.16 2.41 4.51
C PRO A 120 -10.13 1.51 3.74
N ILE A 121 -9.63 0.37 3.26
CA ILE A 121 -10.44 -0.67 2.60
C ILE A 121 -10.50 -1.97 3.41
N LYS A 122 -9.49 -2.22 4.28
CA LYS A 122 -9.36 -3.49 5.00
C LYS A 122 -10.36 -3.65 6.14
N SER A 123 -10.74 -2.56 6.79
CA SER A 123 -11.71 -2.60 7.89
C SER A 123 -13.14 -2.39 7.39
N GLU A 124 -14.12 -2.96 8.10
CA GLU A 124 -15.53 -2.76 7.80
C GLU A 124 -15.91 -1.27 7.83
N ASP A 125 -15.51 -0.55 8.89
CA ASP A 125 -15.76 0.89 9.03
C ASP A 125 -15.16 1.70 7.88
N GLY A 126 -13.99 1.30 7.37
CA GLY A 126 -13.36 1.94 6.20
C GLY A 126 -14.17 1.72 4.92
N ARG A 127 -14.67 0.51 4.72
CA ARG A 127 -15.56 0.21 3.57
C ARG A 127 -16.89 0.98 3.67
N ASP A 128 -17.43 1.16 4.87
CA ASP A 128 -18.64 1.98 5.05
C ASP A 128 -18.41 3.46 4.70
N ILE A 129 -17.23 3.99 4.97
CA ILE A 129 -16.86 5.35 4.52
C ILE A 129 -16.84 5.44 2.98
N ARG A 130 -16.31 4.41 2.29
CA ARG A 130 -16.28 4.37 0.82
C ARG A 130 -17.68 4.39 0.21
N LYS A 131 -18.67 3.75 0.82
CA LYS A 131 -20.07 3.78 0.38
C LYS A 131 -20.69 5.18 0.34
N ALA A 132 -20.10 6.18 1.03
CA ALA A 132 -20.55 7.56 0.95
C ALA A 132 -20.12 8.28 -0.35
N PHE A 133 -19.18 7.71 -1.10
CA PHE A 133 -18.76 8.22 -2.41
C PHE A 133 -19.62 7.59 -3.49
N ILE A 134 -20.59 8.34 -3.98
CA ILE A 134 -21.60 7.91 -4.94
C ILE A 134 -21.44 8.59 -6.29
N SER A 135 -21.97 7.97 -7.34
CA SER A 135 -22.06 8.59 -8.68
C SER A 135 -23.16 9.64 -8.75
N GLU A 136 -23.09 10.49 -9.76
CA GLU A 136 -24.19 11.38 -10.15
C GLU A 136 -25.37 10.55 -10.71
N LYS A 137 -26.60 11.06 -10.59
CA LYS A 137 -27.79 10.37 -11.12
C LYS A 137 -27.67 10.14 -12.63
N GLY A 138 -27.86 8.90 -13.08
CA GLY A 138 -27.69 8.46 -14.48
C GLY A 138 -26.25 8.10 -14.85
N PHE A 139 -25.36 8.08 -13.84
CA PHE A 139 -23.98 7.61 -13.95
C PHE A 139 -23.75 6.45 -12.99
N THR A 140 -22.68 5.70 -13.25
CA THR A 140 -22.15 4.67 -12.35
C THR A 140 -20.65 4.88 -12.14
N LEU A 141 -20.11 4.40 -11.05
CA LEU A 141 -18.67 4.38 -10.83
C LEU A 141 -18.05 3.13 -11.46
N ILE A 142 -16.88 3.31 -12.05
CA ILE A 142 -16.01 2.22 -12.50
C ILE A 142 -14.70 2.34 -11.71
N SER A 143 -14.31 1.25 -11.05
CA SER A 143 -12.99 1.07 -10.45
C SER A 143 -12.16 0.19 -11.38
N ALA A 144 -10.96 0.63 -11.74
CA ALA A 144 -10.01 -0.14 -12.53
C ALA A 144 -8.65 -0.18 -11.80
N ASP A 145 -8.26 -1.37 -11.33
CA ASP A 145 -7.08 -1.60 -10.51
C ASP A 145 -6.09 -2.53 -11.23
N TYR A 146 -4.81 -2.14 -11.26
CA TYR A 146 -3.77 -3.01 -11.80
C TYR A 146 -3.54 -4.21 -10.89
N ASN A 147 -3.68 -5.39 -11.45
CA ASN A 147 -3.43 -6.62 -10.71
C ASN A 147 -1.93 -6.84 -10.48
N GLN A 148 -1.50 -6.70 -9.22
CA GLN A 148 -0.13 -6.97 -8.76
C GLN A 148 0.97 -6.26 -9.56
N ILE A 149 0.78 -5.01 -9.97
CA ILE A 149 1.68 -4.29 -10.87
C ILE A 149 3.14 -4.28 -10.37
N GLU A 150 3.38 -4.07 -9.07
CA GLU A 150 4.73 -4.03 -8.50
C GLU A 150 5.45 -5.38 -8.61
N MET A 151 4.73 -6.50 -8.45
CA MET A 151 5.28 -7.86 -8.63
C MET A 151 5.61 -8.13 -10.10
N ARG A 152 4.77 -7.66 -11.03
CA ARG A 152 5.01 -7.79 -12.48
C ARG A 152 6.24 -6.99 -12.90
N ILE A 153 6.39 -5.79 -12.37
CA ILE A 153 7.57 -4.93 -12.60
C ILE A 153 8.82 -5.58 -12.00
N LEU A 154 8.76 -6.11 -10.77
CA LEU A 154 9.88 -6.82 -10.17
C LEU A 154 10.29 -8.05 -11.00
N ALA A 155 9.33 -8.85 -11.46
CA ALA A 155 9.60 -9.99 -12.32
C ALA A 155 10.32 -9.60 -13.62
N ASP A 156 9.99 -8.42 -14.16
CA ASP A 156 10.62 -7.88 -15.36
C ASP A 156 12.00 -7.30 -15.09
N LEU A 157 12.16 -6.45 -14.08
CA LEU A 157 13.42 -5.81 -13.70
C LEU A 157 14.49 -6.82 -13.23
N ALA A 158 14.10 -7.84 -12.50
CA ALA A 158 15.00 -8.88 -12.00
C ALA A 158 15.15 -10.07 -12.98
N ASP A 159 14.45 -10.04 -14.11
CA ASP A 159 14.40 -11.11 -15.12
C ASP A 159 14.06 -12.51 -14.55
N VAL A 160 13.09 -12.58 -13.64
CA VAL A 160 12.67 -13.84 -13.01
C VAL A 160 11.78 -14.62 -13.97
N LYS A 161 12.36 -15.53 -14.72
CA LYS A 161 11.67 -16.31 -15.79
C LYS A 161 10.44 -17.06 -15.29
N GLU A 162 10.51 -17.61 -14.09
CA GLU A 162 9.42 -18.37 -13.49
C GLU A 162 8.21 -17.47 -13.17
N LEU A 163 8.44 -16.30 -12.57
CA LEU A 163 7.37 -15.33 -12.30
C LEU A 163 6.79 -14.77 -13.61
N LYS A 164 7.62 -14.46 -14.61
CA LYS A 164 7.16 -14.02 -15.92
C LYS A 164 6.26 -15.07 -16.58
N LYS A 165 6.65 -16.35 -16.52
CA LYS A 165 5.85 -17.46 -17.05
C LYS A 165 4.52 -17.60 -16.31
N ALA A 166 4.54 -17.54 -14.98
CA ALA A 166 3.35 -17.62 -14.16
C ALA A 166 2.37 -16.47 -14.46
N PHE A 167 2.86 -15.25 -14.61
CA PHE A 167 2.02 -14.11 -15.01
C PHE A 167 1.44 -14.26 -16.42
N LYS A 168 2.18 -14.80 -17.38
CA LYS A 168 1.66 -15.09 -18.73
C LYS A 168 0.55 -16.14 -18.73
N ASN A 169 0.65 -17.10 -17.82
CA ASN A 169 -0.35 -18.16 -17.66
C ASN A 169 -1.52 -17.78 -16.74
N ASN A 170 -1.56 -16.56 -16.21
CA ASN A 170 -2.52 -16.11 -15.18
C ASN A 170 -2.54 -17.01 -13.92
N GLU A 171 -1.38 -17.56 -13.53
CA GLU A 171 -1.24 -18.34 -12.31
C GLU A 171 -1.22 -17.44 -11.07
N ASP A 172 -1.71 -17.96 -9.93
CA ASP A 172 -1.66 -17.24 -8.65
C ASP A 172 -0.24 -17.25 -8.09
N ILE A 173 0.46 -16.12 -8.24
CA ILE A 173 1.84 -15.92 -7.79
C ILE A 173 2.00 -16.16 -6.28
N HIS A 174 1.00 -15.82 -5.47
CA HIS A 174 1.10 -16.05 -4.03
C HIS A 174 0.98 -17.53 -3.68
N SER A 175 0.16 -18.28 -4.40
CA SER A 175 0.10 -19.74 -4.25
C SER A 175 1.36 -20.41 -4.80
N LEU A 176 1.91 -19.94 -5.91
CA LEU A 176 3.20 -20.41 -6.43
C LEU A 176 4.33 -20.17 -5.41
N THR A 177 4.44 -18.95 -4.88
CA THR A 177 5.44 -18.64 -3.85
C THR A 177 5.23 -19.48 -2.58
N ALA A 178 3.98 -19.69 -2.16
CA ALA A 178 3.68 -20.52 -0.99
C ALA A 178 4.14 -21.95 -1.19
N SER A 179 3.80 -22.56 -2.35
CA SER A 179 4.25 -23.90 -2.72
C SER A 179 5.78 -24.06 -2.60
N GLN A 180 6.51 -23.05 -3.04
CA GLN A 180 7.97 -23.08 -3.07
C GLN A 180 8.63 -22.76 -1.73
N VAL A 181 8.11 -21.80 -0.99
CA VAL A 181 8.66 -21.38 0.32
C VAL A 181 8.38 -22.43 1.39
N PHE A 182 7.21 -23.07 1.35
CA PHE A 182 6.80 -24.10 2.32
C PHE A 182 7.09 -25.54 1.84
N ASP A 183 7.66 -25.70 0.64
CA ASP A 183 7.98 -26.99 0.03
C ASP A 183 6.77 -27.96 0.00
N VAL A 184 5.64 -27.46 -0.51
CA VAL A 184 4.39 -28.23 -0.64
C VAL A 184 3.86 -28.17 -2.08
N ASP A 185 3.13 -29.20 -2.50
CA ASP A 185 2.43 -29.18 -3.78
C ASP A 185 1.46 -27.98 -3.82
N ILE A 186 1.40 -27.29 -4.97
CA ILE A 186 0.55 -26.10 -5.15
C ILE A 186 -0.93 -26.35 -4.82
N LYS A 187 -1.41 -27.59 -5.04
CA LYS A 187 -2.77 -28.01 -4.71
C LYS A 187 -3.02 -28.16 -3.21
N LYS A 188 -1.95 -28.24 -2.42
CA LYS A 188 -2.00 -28.34 -0.94
C LYS A 188 -1.77 -27.02 -0.25
N VAL A 189 -1.56 -25.93 -1.00
CA VAL A 189 -1.42 -24.58 -0.44
C VAL A 189 -2.75 -24.14 0.16
N ASP A 190 -2.77 -23.96 1.46
CA ASP A 190 -3.93 -23.42 2.17
C ASP A 190 -3.95 -21.88 2.17
N GLN A 191 -5.04 -21.32 2.71
CA GLN A 191 -5.21 -19.85 2.76
C GLN A 191 -4.19 -19.15 3.66
N ASP A 192 -3.71 -19.81 4.73
CA ASP A 192 -2.71 -19.23 5.63
C ASP A 192 -1.32 -19.19 4.98
N MET A 193 -0.93 -20.28 4.32
CA MET A 193 0.31 -20.32 3.51
C MET A 193 0.29 -19.26 2.42
N ARG A 194 -0.82 -19.14 1.69
CA ARG A 194 -0.99 -18.12 0.66
C ARG A 194 -0.93 -16.70 1.23
N ARG A 195 -1.52 -16.46 2.39
CA ARG A 195 -1.47 -15.18 3.10
C ARG A 195 -0.05 -14.83 3.53
N LYS A 196 0.69 -15.79 4.09
CA LYS A 196 2.10 -15.64 4.47
C LYS A 196 2.98 -15.36 3.24
N ALA A 197 2.82 -16.12 2.17
CA ALA A 197 3.53 -15.89 0.91
C ALA A 197 3.24 -14.50 0.30
N LYS A 198 1.99 -14.05 0.36
CA LYS A 198 1.62 -12.67 -0.01
C LYS A 198 2.39 -11.64 0.81
N ALA A 199 2.51 -11.83 2.11
CA ALA A 199 3.27 -10.94 2.99
C ALA A 199 4.78 -10.97 2.68
N ILE A 200 5.34 -12.14 2.34
CA ILE A 200 6.73 -12.30 1.92
C ILE A 200 6.97 -11.55 0.60
N ASN A 201 6.17 -11.80 -0.43
CA ASN A 201 6.29 -11.15 -1.75
C ASN A 201 6.30 -9.63 -1.65
N PHE A 202 5.30 -9.04 -0.98
CA PHE A 202 5.26 -7.59 -0.78
C PHE A 202 6.36 -7.11 0.15
N GLY A 203 6.64 -7.85 1.22
CA GLY A 203 7.69 -7.50 2.16
C GLY A 203 9.06 -7.35 1.48
N ILE A 204 9.40 -8.25 0.57
CA ILE A 204 10.67 -8.23 -0.18
C ILE A 204 10.75 -7.01 -1.09
N ILE A 205 9.68 -6.64 -1.81
CA ILE A 205 9.62 -5.41 -2.61
C ILE A 205 9.93 -4.18 -1.78
N TYR A 206 9.45 -4.15 -0.53
CA TYR A 206 9.68 -3.04 0.40
C TYR A 206 10.94 -3.21 1.27
N GLY A 207 11.78 -4.22 1.01
CA GLY A 207 13.01 -4.47 1.74
C GLY A 207 12.76 -4.82 3.21
N ILE A 208 11.73 -5.63 3.49
CA ILE A 208 11.37 -6.02 4.87
C ILE A 208 12.54 -6.71 5.56
N SER A 209 12.75 -6.38 6.84
CA SER A 209 13.69 -7.11 7.69
C SER A 209 13.07 -8.42 8.18
N GLN A 210 13.92 -9.38 8.54
CA GLN A 210 13.52 -10.61 9.22
C GLN A 210 12.57 -10.36 10.40
N TYR A 211 12.89 -9.40 11.27
CA TYR A 211 12.06 -9.02 12.40
C TYR A 211 10.70 -8.44 11.96
N GLY A 212 10.70 -7.60 10.93
CA GLY A 212 9.46 -7.04 10.37
C GLY A 212 8.55 -8.11 9.78
N LEU A 213 9.13 -9.09 9.07
CA LEU A 213 8.38 -10.22 8.52
C LEU A 213 7.81 -11.11 9.62
N ALA A 214 8.65 -11.49 10.61
CA ALA A 214 8.24 -12.31 11.75
C ALA A 214 6.99 -11.74 12.44
N LYS A 215 7.00 -10.43 12.70
CA LYS A 215 5.87 -9.70 13.28
C LYS A 215 4.65 -9.68 12.37
N GLN A 216 4.83 -9.47 11.06
CA GLN A 216 3.74 -9.33 10.10
C GLN A 216 2.96 -10.63 9.90
N ILE A 217 3.66 -11.77 9.89
CA ILE A 217 3.04 -13.09 9.66
C ILE A 217 2.87 -13.92 10.95
N ASN A 218 3.22 -13.33 12.12
CA ASN A 218 3.07 -13.92 13.44
C ASN A 218 3.82 -15.26 13.59
N VAL A 219 5.12 -15.24 13.30
CA VAL A 219 6.03 -16.38 13.47
C VAL A 219 7.28 -15.96 14.25
N SER A 220 8.11 -16.92 14.61
CA SER A 220 9.41 -16.65 15.24
C SER A 220 10.38 -15.95 14.25
N ASN A 221 11.38 -15.24 14.77
CA ASN A 221 12.45 -14.69 13.93
C ASN A 221 13.20 -15.78 13.15
N HIS A 222 13.36 -16.94 13.73
CA HIS A 222 14.04 -18.08 13.07
C HIS A 222 13.24 -18.53 11.84
N GLU A 223 11.95 -18.81 11.99
CA GLU A 223 11.07 -19.20 10.89
C GLU A 223 11.00 -18.12 9.79
N ALA A 224 10.91 -16.83 10.17
CA ALA A 224 10.93 -15.75 9.19
C ALA A 224 12.23 -15.71 8.39
N ASN A 225 13.38 -16.02 9.02
CA ASN A 225 14.66 -16.13 8.33
C ASN A 225 14.71 -17.32 7.38
N GLU A 226 14.17 -18.47 7.79
CA GLU A 226 14.07 -19.66 6.94
C GLU A 226 13.22 -19.36 5.70
N PHE A 227 12.07 -18.70 5.86
CA PHE A 227 11.22 -18.29 4.74
C PHE A 227 11.93 -17.34 3.77
N LEU A 228 12.67 -16.35 4.28
CA LEU A 228 13.45 -15.44 3.43
C LEU A 228 14.58 -16.18 2.69
N ASN A 229 15.27 -17.09 3.36
CA ASN A 229 16.32 -17.89 2.73
C ASN A 229 15.76 -18.82 1.66
N SER A 230 14.65 -19.50 1.93
CA SER A 230 13.94 -20.35 0.96
C SER A 230 13.50 -19.53 -0.25
N TYR A 231 12.91 -18.35 -0.01
CA TYR A 231 12.51 -17.45 -1.10
C TYR A 231 13.69 -17.03 -2.00
N PHE A 232 14.79 -16.57 -1.42
CA PHE A 232 15.96 -16.15 -2.20
C PHE A 232 16.75 -17.29 -2.82
N SER A 233 16.64 -18.50 -2.29
CA SER A 233 17.18 -19.70 -2.93
C SER A 233 16.37 -20.06 -4.18
N ARG A 234 15.07 -19.81 -4.15
CA ARG A 234 14.18 -20.08 -5.27
C ARG A 234 14.20 -18.97 -6.34
N PHE A 235 14.32 -17.73 -5.90
CA PHE A 235 14.37 -16.54 -6.77
C PHE A 235 15.69 -15.78 -6.58
N PRO A 236 16.85 -16.38 -6.92
CA PRO A 236 18.16 -15.75 -6.72
C PRO A 236 18.32 -14.45 -7.51
N GLU A 237 17.62 -14.31 -8.64
CA GLU A 237 17.64 -13.11 -9.49
C GLU A 237 17.14 -11.88 -8.74
N ILE A 238 16.15 -12.04 -7.84
CA ILE A 238 15.65 -10.93 -7.01
C ILE A 238 16.74 -10.45 -6.06
N LYS A 239 17.50 -11.37 -5.44
CA LYS A 239 18.62 -11.01 -4.56
C LYS A 239 19.73 -10.30 -5.32
N ILE A 240 20.02 -10.73 -6.53
CA ILE A 240 20.99 -10.09 -7.44
C ILE A 240 20.51 -8.67 -7.76
N TYR A 241 19.27 -8.51 -8.21
CA TYR A 241 18.66 -7.21 -8.49
C TYR A 241 18.78 -6.26 -7.30
N MET A 242 18.43 -6.70 -6.08
CA MET A 242 18.53 -5.89 -4.86
C MET A 242 19.96 -5.41 -4.60
N ASN A 243 20.93 -6.33 -4.67
CA ASN A 243 22.34 -6.03 -4.43
C ASN A 243 22.91 -5.08 -5.48
N ASP A 244 22.60 -5.28 -6.74
CA ASP A 244 23.11 -4.46 -7.84
C ASP A 244 22.46 -3.06 -7.82
N THR A 245 21.19 -2.96 -7.46
CA THR A 245 20.52 -1.68 -7.25
C THR A 245 21.17 -0.88 -6.13
N ILE A 246 21.48 -1.51 -4.99
CA ILE A 246 22.20 -0.84 -3.88
C ILE A 246 23.59 -0.39 -4.33
N LYS A 247 24.36 -1.27 -4.98
CA LYS A 247 25.71 -0.93 -5.49
C LYS A 247 25.67 0.24 -6.47
N PHE A 248 24.75 0.22 -7.41
CA PHE A 248 24.54 1.31 -8.36
C PHE A 248 24.18 2.61 -7.62
N CYS A 249 23.22 2.55 -6.70
CA CYS A 249 22.79 3.71 -5.93
C CYS A 249 23.94 4.32 -5.09
N ARG A 250 24.75 3.49 -4.43
CA ARG A 250 25.93 3.94 -3.67
C ARG A 250 26.96 4.67 -4.53
N LYS A 251 27.11 4.24 -5.79
CA LYS A 251 28.05 4.85 -6.75
C LYS A 251 27.49 6.14 -7.35
N SER A 252 26.22 6.17 -7.71
CA SER A 252 25.59 7.25 -8.49
C SER A 252 24.80 8.27 -7.66
N GLY A 253 24.39 7.91 -6.44
CA GLY A 253 23.52 8.72 -5.57
C GLY A 253 22.04 8.67 -5.95
N TYR A 254 21.65 7.89 -6.96
CA TYR A 254 20.28 7.74 -7.44
C TYR A 254 20.03 6.34 -8.02
N VAL A 255 18.76 6.03 -8.26
CA VAL A 255 18.31 4.90 -9.07
C VAL A 255 17.35 5.38 -10.15
N ASN A 256 17.19 4.60 -11.22
CA ASN A 256 16.25 4.90 -12.31
C ASN A 256 15.07 3.94 -12.28
N ASN A 257 13.87 4.43 -12.64
CA ASN A 257 12.78 3.55 -13.05
C ASN A 257 12.96 3.09 -14.51
N ILE A 258 12.08 2.22 -15.02
CA ILE A 258 12.16 1.69 -16.40
C ILE A 258 12.01 2.78 -17.49
N PHE A 259 11.50 3.95 -17.15
CA PHE A 259 11.34 5.10 -18.06
C PHE A 259 12.46 6.14 -17.89
N GLY A 260 13.53 5.84 -17.10
CA GLY A 260 14.67 6.71 -16.91
C GLY A 260 14.48 7.82 -15.86
N ARG A 261 13.33 7.91 -15.17
CA ARG A 261 13.14 8.86 -14.07
C ARG A 261 14.07 8.54 -12.91
N ARG A 262 14.78 9.53 -12.41
CA ARG A 262 15.75 9.40 -11.31
C ARG A 262 15.08 9.64 -9.95
N SER A 263 15.38 8.75 -8.99
CA SER A 263 15.09 8.93 -7.57
C SER A 263 16.41 9.07 -6.81
N HIS A 264 16.63 10.20 -6.15
CA HIS A 264 17.89 10.52 -5.46
C HIS A 264 17.89 10.06 -4.00
N PHE A 265 19.07 9.60 -3.52
CA PHE A 265 19.25 9.02 -2.19
C PHE A 265 20.51 9.61 -1.50
N ASN A 266 20.41 10.83 -0.99
CA ASN A 266 21.54 11.56 -0.41
C ASN A 266 22.16 10.87 0.82
N GLY A 267 21.41 10.05 1.53
CA GLY A 267 21.87 9.30 2.72
C GLY A 267 22.31 7.85 2.43
N ILE A 268 22.47 7.43 1.16
CA ILE A 268 22.82 6.04 0.80
C ILE A 268 24.19 5.60 1.33
N ASN A 269 25.12 6.55 1.53
CA ASN A 269 26.45 6.32 2.07
C ASN A 269 26.63 6.93 3.47
N ASP A 270 25.54 7.23 4.19
CA ASP A 270 25.60 7.82 5.52
C ASP A 270 26.37 6.91 6.51
N LYS A 271 27.14 7.52 7.41
CA LYS A 271 27.85 6.79 8.48
C LYS A 271 26.91 6.15 9.48
N ASN A 272 25.74 6.76 9.70
CA ASN A 272 24.70 6.21 10.56
C ASN A 272 24.04 4.99 9.89
N PHE A 273 24.20 3.83 10.51
CA PHE A 273 23.66 2.56 10.01
C PHE A 273 22.14 2.62 9.75
N ASN A 274 21.36 3.26 10.65
CA ASN A 274 19.90 3.32 10.49
C ASN A 274 19.49 4.17 9.29
N VAL A 275 20.16 5.30 9.05
CA VAL A 275 19.92 6.16 7.88
C VAL A 275 20.29 5.40 6.62
N ARG A 276 21.49 4.82 6.56
CA ARG A 276 21.97 4.05 5.41
C ARG A 276 21.02 2.89 5.08
N ASN A 277 20.67 2.07 6.06
CA ASN A 277 19.80 0.91 5.88
C ASN A 277 18.37 1.31 5.41
N PHE A 278 17.86 2.44 5.90
CA PHE A 278 16.60 2.99 5.39
C PHE A 278 16.72 3.39 3.91
N GLN A 279 17.80 4.08 3.53
CA GLN A 279 18.04 4.51 2.16
C GLN A 279 18.26 3.33 1.21
N GLU A 280 18.95 2.28 1.64
CA GLU A 280 19.15 1.05 0.87
C GLU A 280 17.81 0.37 0.55
N ARG A 281 16.94 0.19 1.55
CA ARG A 281 15.59 -0.36 1.32
C ARG A 281 14.76 0.51 0.37
N ALA A 282 14.80 1.82 0.57
CA ALA A 282 14.08 2.75 -0.28
C ALA A 282 14.61 2.74 -1.72
N SER A 283 15.92 2.57 -1.93
CA SER A 283 16.53 2.50 -3.26
C SER A 283 16.16 1.23 -4.04
N ILE A 284 15.97 0.10 -3.37
CA ILE A 284 15.47 -1.15 -3.98
C ILE A 284 14.04 -0.97 -4.48
N ASN A 285 13.20 -0.32 -3.69
CA ASN A 285 11.78 -0.14 -3.99
C ASN A 285 11.52 0.94 -5.05
N ALA A 286 12.34 2.00 -5.10
CA ALA A 286 12.08 3.16 -5.95
C ALA A 286 11.98 2.87 -7.45
N PRO A 287 12.79 1.98 -8.08
CA PRO A 287 12.60 1.60 -9.46
C PRO A 287 11.25 0.93 -9.72
N ILE A 288 10.79 0.10 -8.79
CA ILE A 288 9.53 -0.66 -8.90
C ILE A 288 8.35 0.30 -8.77
N GLN A 289 8.27 1.02 -7.66
CA GLN A 289 7.20 1.99 -7.42
C GLN A 289 7.18 3.12 -8.45
N GLY A 290 8.36 3.62 -8.83
CA GLY A 290 8.47 4.68 -9.82
C GLY A 290 8.00 4.24 -11.20
N SER A 291 8.26 2.98 -11.57
CA SER A 291 7.75 2.40 -12.81
C SER A 291 6.22 2.24 -12.78
N ALA A 292 5.68 1.72 -11.68
CA ALA A 292 4.23 1.60 -11.49
C ALA A 292 3.53 2.96 -11.59
N SER A 293 4.11 3.99 -10.96
CA SER A 293 3.60 5.36 -11.02
C SER A 293 3.60 5.94 -12.44
N GLU A 294 4.64 5.69 -13.21
CA GLU A 294 4.74 6.19 -14.59
C GLU A 294 3.76 5.45 -15.52
N ILE A 295 3.63 4.10 -15.38
CA ILE A 295 2.62 3.30 -16.08
C ILE A 295 1.22 3.87 -15.82
N MET A 296 0.88 4.11 -14.54
CA MET A 296 -0.41 4.70 -14.16
C MET A 296 -0.63 6.08 -14.81
N ARG A 297 0.39 6.94 -14.80
CA ARG A 297 0.32 8.26 -15.43
C ARG A 297 0.10 8.20 -16.93
N LEU A 298 0.82 7.31 -17.62
CA LEU A 298 0.66 7.09 -19.05
C LEU A 298 -0.74 6.55 -19.38
N ALA A 299 -1.26 5.61 -18.56
CA ALA A 299 -2.62 5.10 -18.70
C ALA A 299 -3.66 6.24 -18.58
N MET A 300 -3.53 7.09 -17.55
CA MET A 300 -4.42 8.26 -17.39
C MET A 300 -4.39 9.18 -18.62
N ILE A 301 -3.22 9.49 -19.16
CA ILE A 301 -3.05 10.35 -20.34
C ILE A 301 -3.72 9.71 -21.57
N ARG A 302 -3.51 8.40 -21.80
CA ARG A 302 -4.09 7.67 -22.93
C ARG A 302 -5.61 7.61 -22.83
N ILE A 303 -6.15 7.26 -21.67
CA ILE A 303 -7.60 7.22 -21.41
C ILE A 303 -8.20 8.60 -21.63
N ASN A 304 -7.60 9.65 -21.09
CA ASN A 304 -8.12 11.01 -21.29
C ASN A 304 -8.15 11.41 -22.77
N LYS A 305 -7.09 11.13 -23.53
CA LYS A 305 -7.07 11.37 -24.98
C LYS A 305 -8.18 10.60 -25.71
N LYS A 306 -8.45 9.36 -25.31
CA LYS A 306 -9.57 8.57 -25.86
C LYS A 306 -10.90 9.20 -25.52
N PHE A 307 -11.11 9.62 -24.28
CA PHE A 307 -12.34 10.28 -23.85
C PHE A 307 -12.59 11.58 -24.63
N GLU A 308 -11.56 12.39 -24.86
CA GLU A 308 -11.65 13.62 -25.68
C GLU A 308 -11.99 13.34 -27.15
N SER A 309 -11.56 12.19 -27.67
CA SER A 309 -11.87 11.79 -29.06
C SER A 309 -13.30 11.26 -29.27
N LEU A 310 -13.99 10.87 -28.20
CA LEU A 310 -15.35 10.36 -28.26
C LEU A 310 -16.37 11.52 -28.36
N LYS A 311 -17.23 11.47 -29.36
CA LYS A 311 -18.28 12.48 -29.55
C LYS A 311 -19.28 12.45 -28.38
N ASN A 312 -19.51 13.61 -27.75
CA ASN A 312 -20.45 13.78 -26.63
C ASN A 312 -20.13 12.94 -25.39
N ASN A 313 -18.89 12.49 -25.21
CA ASN A 313 -18.48 11.75 -24.01
C ASN A 313 -18.66 12.60 -22.74
N LYS A 314 -19.24 12.00 -21.71
CA LYS A 314 -19.41 12.59 -20.38
C LYS A 314 -18.67 11.84 -19.30
N SER A 315 -17.93 10.79 -19.67
CA SER A 315 -17.12 10.01 -18.73
C SER A 315 -15.94 10.82 -18.20
N LYS A 316 -15.63 10.66 -16.93
CA LYS A 316 -14.58 11.42 -16.22
C LYS A 316 -13.69 10.48 -15.43
N ILE A 317 -12.39 10.77 -15.37
CA ILE A 317 -11.50 10.24 -14.36
C ILE A 317 -11.75 11.05 -13.09
N LEU A 318 -12.16 10.42 -11.99
CA LEU A 318 -12.44 11.10 -10.73
C LEU A 318 -11.23 11.10 -9.79
N LEU A 319 -10.65 9.93 -9.55
CA LEU A 319 -9.59 9.74 -8.57
C LEU A 319 -8.53 8.76 -9.09
N GLN A 320 -7.31 8.97 -8.64
CA GLN A 320 -6.21 8.02 -8.74
C GLN A 320 -5.80 7.63 -7.31
N ILE A 321 -5.83 6.33 -6.98
CA ILE A 321 -5.53 5.82 -5.66
C ILE A 321 -4.54 4.66 -5.81
N HIS A 322 -3.27 4.86 -5.46
CA HIS A 322 -2.20 3.87 -5.61
C HIS A 322 -2.14 3.29 -7.02
N ASP A 323 -2.66 2.10 -7.25
CA ASP A 323 -2.66 1.39 -8.53
C ASP A 323 -4.08 1.31 -9.15
N GLU A 324 -5.03 2.09 -8.62
CA GLU A 324 -6.45 2.14 -8.98
C GLU A 324 -6.84 3.49 -9.59
N LEU A 325 -7.71 3.46 -10.58
CA LEU A 325 -8.41 4.63 -11.13
C LEU A 325 -9.92 4.49 -10.89
N ILE A 326 -10.54 5.58 -10.45
CA ILE A 326 -11.99 5.67 -10.30
C ILE A 326 -12.54 6.60 -11.38
N PHE A 327 -13.56 6.11 -12.07
CA PHE A 327 -14.25 6.84 -13.14
C PHE A 327 -15.72 7.03 -12.79
N GLU A 328 -16.30 8.08 -13.32
CA GLU A 328 -17.76 8.30 -13.38
C GLU A 328 -18.19 8.24 -14.82
N VAL A 329 -19.11 7.34 -15.16
CA VAL A 329 -19.46 6.98 -16.54
C VAL A 329 -20.98 6.95 -16.69
N PRO A 330 -21.57 7.49 -17.78
CA PRO A 330 -22.99 7.33 -18.05
C PRO A 330 -23.38 5.85 -18.09
N GLU A 331 -24.45 5.45 -17.40
CA GLU A 331 -24.89 4.04 -17.30
C GLU A 331 -24.97 3.33 -18.66
N LYS A 332 -25.41 4.05 -19.72
CA LYS A 332 -25.55 3.50 -21.08
C LYS A 332 -24.20 3.22 -21.76
N GLU A 333 -23.12 3.84 -21.31
CA GLU A 333 -21.80 3.76 -21.93
C GLU A 333 -20.83 2.82 -21.18
N VAL A 334 -21.23 2.28 -20.03
CA VAL A 334 -20.38 1.47 -19.14
C VAL A 334 -19.63 0.39 -19.92
N LYS A 335 -20.31 -0.41 -20.74
CA LYS A 335 -19.69 -1.51 -21.49
C LYS A 335 -18.60 -1.04 -22.45
N ASN A 336 -18.83 0.06 -23.17
CA ASN A 336 -17.88 0.61 -24.13
C ASN A 336 -16.68 1.24 -23.40
N ILE A 337 -16.96 2.06 -22.38
CA ILE A 337 -15.92 2.75 -21.60
C ILE A 337 -15.06 1.78 -20.83
N THR A 338 -15.64 0.73 -20.23
CA THR A 338 -14.88 -0.35 -19.57
C THR A 338 -13.85 -0.98 -20.52
N LYS A 339 -14.26 -1.27 -21.75
CA LYS A 339 -13.35 -1.83 -22.76
C LYS A 339 -12.19 -0.89 -23.06
N ILE A 340 -12.47 0.40 -23.28
CA ILE A 340 -11.45 1.43 -23.51
C ILE A 340 -10.47 1.50 -22.32
N ILE A 341 -10.99 1.55 -21.09
CA ILE A 341 -10.17 1.60 -19.89
C ILE A 341 -9.23 0.38 -19.82
N GLN A 342 -9.75 -0.83 -20.01
CA GLN A 342 -8.96 -2.05 -19.99
C GLN A 342 -7.88 -2.06 -21.08
N GLU A 343 -8.23 -1.70 -22.33
CA GLU A 343 -7.29 -1.65 -23.45
C GLU A 343 -6.18 -0.63 -23.20
N GLU A 344 -6.50 0.60 -22.79
CA GLU A 344 -5.51 1.64 -22.58
C GLU A 344 -4.62 1.38 -21.34
N MET A 345 -5.16 0.78 -20.28
CA MET A 345 -4.35 0.41 -19.12
C MET A 345 -3.42 -0.76 -19.39
N THR A 346 -3.86 -1.78 -20.14
CA THR A 346 -3.03 -2.97 -20.41
C THR A 346 -1.98 -2.73 -21.49
N SER A 347 -2.26 -1.87 -22.48
CA SER A 347 -1.35 -1.60 -23.61
C SER A 347 -0.26 -0.54 -23.32
N VAL A 348 -0.21 0.03 -22.12
CA VAL A 348 0.83 1.04 -21.76
C VAL A 348 2.25 0.52 -21.97
N THR A 349 2.45 -0.78 -21.84
CA THR A 349 3.76 -1.45 -22.00
C THR A 349 4.20 -1.60 -23.46
N GLU A 350 3.32 -1.36 -24.44
CA GLU A 350 3.62 -1.39 -25.88
C GLU A 350 4.22 -0.07 -26.38
N SER A 351 4.74 0.78 -25.49
CA SER A 351 5.36 2.04 -25.86
C SER A 351 6.80 1.87 -26.30
N ASP A 352 7.30 2.76 -27.18
CA ASP A 352 8.71 2.81 -27.63
C ASP A 352 9.71 3.08 -26.48
N LEU A 353 9.23 3.39 -25.28
CA LEU A 353 10.05 3.77 -24.13
C LEU A 353 10.63 2.57 -23.37
N HIS A 354 9.92 1.45 -23.33
CA HIS A 354 10.39 0.23 -22.68
C HIS A 354 9.63 -0.99 -23.19
N SER A 355 10.36 -2.05 -23.55
CA SER A 355 9.78 -3.35 -23.89
C SER A 355 9.55 -4.15 -22.62
N PHE A 356 8.30 -4.16 -22.15
CA PHE A 356 7.91 -4.90 -20.96
C PHE A 356 7.47 -6.32 -21.33
N SER A 357 8.12 -7.33 -20.78
CA SER A 357 7.88 -8.73 -21.16
C SER A 357 6.78 -9.41 -20.36
N THR A 358 6.38 -8.81 -19.24
CA THR A 358 5.34 -9.33 -18.33
C THR A 358 4.01 -8.65 -18.63
N PRO A 359 2.92 -9.38 -18.99
CA PRO A 359 1.64 -8.74 -19.32
C PRO A 359 1.06 -8.01 -18.11
N LEU A 360 0.51 -6.81 -18.33
CA LEU A 360 -0.31 -6.12 -17.35
C LEU A 360 -1.76 -6.61 -17.43
N THR A 361 -2.40 -6.76 -16.29
CA THR A 361 -3.83 -7.08 -16.19
C THR A 361 -4.51 -6.08 -15.27
N VAL A 362 -5.80 -5.83 -15.53
CA VAL A 362 -6.60 -4.84 -14.83
C VAL A 362 -7.91 -5.48 -14.39
N ASP A 363 -8.19 -5.39 -13.11
CA ASP A 363 -9.47 -5.80 -12.53
C ASP A 363 -10.43 -4.60 -12.59
N VAL A 364 -11.59 -4.77 -13.25
CA VAL A 364 -12.58 -3.71 -13.39
C VAL A 364 -13.86 -4.10 -12.69
N ASN A 365 -14.33 -3.22 -11.82
CA ASN A 365 -15.59 -3.36 -11.09
C ASN A 365 -16.47 -2.15 -11.34
N THR A 366 -17.78 -2.33 -11.24
CA THR A 366 -18.78 -1.26 -11.39
C THR A 366 -19.69 -1.23 -10.16
N GLY A 367 -20.16 -0.05 -9.78
CA GLY A 367 -21.06 0.12 -8.65
C GLY A 367 -21.63 1.53 -8.55
N ASP A 368 -22.68 1.69 -7.76
CA ASP A 368 -23.29 2.99 -7.46
C ASP A 368 -22.49 3.78 -6.42
N ASN A 369 -21.56 3.12 -5.77
CA ASN A 369 -20.62 3.69 -4.79
C ASN A 369 -19.25 3.04 -4.92
N TRP A 370 -18.27 3.66 -4.26
CA TRP A 370 -16.86 3.22 -4.33
C TRP A 370 -16.52 2.12 -3.34
#